data_898db27a147b559a235484215d36eacd
#
_entry.id   898db27a147b559a235484215d36eacd
#
_cell.length_a   1.000
_cell.length_b   1.000
_cell.length_c   1.000
_cell.angle_alpha   90.00
_cell.angle_beta   90.00
_cell.angle_gamma   90.00
#
_symmetry.space_group_name_H-M   'P 1'
#
loop_
_entity.id
_entity.type
_entity.pdbx_description
1 polymer ?
#
loop_
_entity_poly.entity_id
_entity_poly.type
_entity_poly.pdbx_seq_one_letter_code
_entity_poly.pdbx_strand_id
1 'polypeptide(L)'
;AGTVVGAIDSVQVALQIRELEQRMDGANSRLIDIAKQQAPQRTQLAILENDYRRFSSLLADNAATQKQVDDISSQIDILKSQMDAQMQTWERNNVSVKSEIATYEIQLAQKKDQLAKCHICSPIDGTVLTKYVKEGESVTVGKPLFKVADLGDVYVRAYFTTSQLASLKIGDSLTVIPDDGSAKPKEYKGRLIWISSQAEFTPKNIQTRDERADLVYAVKVSVPNDGALRLGMYAYVRK
;
A
#
# COMPACT_ATOMS: atom_id res chain seq x y z
N ALA A 1 5.67 8.77 12.92
CA ALA A 1 4.96 8.05 11.86
C ALA A 1 5.80 6.86 11.40
N GLY A 2 5.16 5.78 10.92
CA GLY A 2 5.86 4.60 10.42
C GLY A 2 6.41 3.63 11.48
N THR A 3 6.40 3.98 12.74
CA THR A 3 6.83 3.08 13.83
C THR A 3 5.85 1.92 13.98
N VAL A 4 6.35 0.69 14.00
CA VAL A 4 5.55 -0.51 14.23
C VAL A 4 5.06 -0.53 15.68
N VAL A 5 3.75 -0.57 15.86
CA VAL A 5 3.08 -0.55 17.18
C VAL A 5 2.42 -1.88 17.53
N GLY A 6 2.36 -2.79 16.57
CA GLY A 6 1.83 -4.13 16.74
C GLY A 6 2.01 -4.99 15.50
N ALA A 7 1.75 -6.28 15.63
CA ALA A 7 1.76 -7.21 14.51
C ALA A 7 0.55 -8.16 14.61
N ILE A 8 -0.01 -8.50 13.47
CA ILE A 8 -1.02 -9.55 13.31
C ILE A 8 -0.30 -10.83 12.88
N ASP A 9 -0.79 -11.99 13.29
CA ASP A 9 -0.23 -13.27 12.84
C ASP A 9 -0.19 -13.33 11.31
N SER A 10 1.00 -13.47 10.76
CA SER A 10 1.27 -13.44 9.33
C SER A 10 1.72 -14.79 8.76
N VAL A 11 1.77 -15.83 9.58
CA VAL A 11 2.30 -17.14 9.18
C VAL A 11 1.56 -17.70 7.96
N GLN A 12 0.23 -17.65 7.96
CA GLN A 12 -0.57 -18.14 6.84
C GLN A 12 -0.33 -17.35 5.55
N VAL A 13 -0.20 -16.02 5.65
CA VAL A 13 0.09 -15.17 4.49
C VAL A 13 1.49 -15.46 3.94
N ALA A 14 2.48 -15.64 4.82
CA ALA A 14 3.83 -15.98 4.42
C ALA A 14 3.92 -17.37 3.73
N LEU A 15 3.15 -18.35 4.19
CA LEU A 15 3.05 -19.66 3.53
C LEU A 15 2.41 -19.56 2.14
N GLN A 16 1.35 -18.76 2.00
CA GLN A 16 0.71 -18.52 0.69
C GLN A 16 1.64 -17.82 -0.31
N ILE A 17 2.48 -16.90 0.16
CA ILE A 17 3.52 -16.26 -0.67
C ILE A 17 4.49 -17.32 -1.17
N ARG A 18 5.01 -18.18 -0.29
CA ARG A 18 5.93 -19.25 -0.68
C ARG A 18 5.30 -20.24 -1.66
N GLU A 19 4.03 -20.57 -1.47
CA GLU A 19 3.30 -21.43 -2.40
C GLU A 19 3.21 -20.80 -3.79
N LEU A 20 2.88 -19.51 -3.89
CA LEU A 20 2.82 -18.78 -5.17
C LEU A 20 4.20 -18.68 -5.83
N GLU A 21 5.25 -18.44 -5.07
CA GLU A 21 6.63 -18.44 -5.58
C GLU A 21 7.01 -19.80 -6.18
N GLN A 22 6.68 -20.91 -5.50
CA GLN A 22 6.91 -22.26 -6.04
C GLN A 22 6.09 -22.54 -7.30
N ARG A 23 4.85 -22.08 -7.39
CA ARG A 23 4.01 -22.20 -8.59
C ARG A 23 4.61 -21.40 -9.75
N MET A 24 5.10 -20.21 -9.49
CA MET A 24 5.75 -19.35 -10.49
C MET A 24 7.04 -19.99 -11.02
N ASP A 25 7.88 -20.56 -10.14
CA ASP A 25 9.09 -21.28 -10.52
C ASP A 25 8.76 -22.51 -11.36
N GLY A 26 7.71 -23.26 -10.98
CA GLY A 26 7.21 -24.39 -11.76
C GLY A 26 6.69 -23.95 -13.14
N ALA A 27 6.06 -22.80 -13.27
CA ALA A 27 5.65 -22.24 -14.55
C ALA A 27 6.87 -21.80 -15.39
N ASN A 28 7.83 -21.12 -14.78
CA ASN A 28 9.07 -20.71 -15.45
C ASN A 28 9.85 -21.90 -16.04
N SER A 29 9.88 -23.04 -15.34
CA SER A 29 10.56 -24.24 -15.82
C SER A 29 9.91 -24.87 -17.07
N ARG A 30 8.66 -24.52 -17.37
CA ARG A 30 7.93 -24.96 -18.57
C ARG A 30 8.20 -24.09 -19.80
N LEU A 31 8.91 -22.96 -19.66
CA LEU A 31 9.30 -22.13 -20.79
C LEU A 31 10.28 -22.89 -21.70
N ILE A 32 9.95 -22.90 -22.96
CA ILE A 32 10.75 -23.58 -23.97
C ILE A 32 11.79 -22.62 -24.53
N ASP A 33 13.06 -23.01 -24.46
CA ASP A 33 14.14 -22.33 -25.16
C ASP A 33 14.13 -22.77 -26.62
N ILE A 34 13.44 -21.99 -27.46
CA ILE A 34 13.21 -22.29 -28.87
C ILE A 34 14.56 -22.45 -29.63
N ALA A 35 15.55 -21.61 -29.27
CA ALA A 35 16.86 -21.65 -29.95
C ALA A 35 17.56 -23.00 -29.72
N LYS A 36 17.53 -23.52 -28.49
CA LYS A 36 18.09 -24.83 -28.15
C LYS A 36 17.31 -25.97 -28.79
N GLN A 37 15.98 -25.87 -28.80
CA GLN A 37 15.14 -26.92 -29.39
C GLN A 37 15.30 -27.02 -30.90
N GLN A 38 15.53 -25.90 -31.59
CA GLN A 38 15.75 -25.88 -33.05
C GLN A 38 17.21 -26.16 -33.45
N ALA A 39 18.15 -26.22 -32.55
CA ALA A 39 19.57 -26.39 -32.90
C ALA A 39 19.85 -27.61 -33.85
N PRO A 40 19.27 -28.80 -33.58
CA PRO A 40 19.47 -29.94 -34.48
C PRO A 40 18.95 -29.69 -35.90
N GLN A 41 17.75 -29.12 -36.04
CA GLN A 41 17.14 -28.83 -37.34
C GLN A 41 17.92 -27.75 -38.11
N ARG A 42 18.45 -26.72 -37.39
CA ARG A 42 19.33 -25.72 -38.02
C ARG A 42 20.62 -26.34 -38.57
N THR A 43 21.19 -27.30 -37.83
CA THR A 43 22.35 -28.05 -38.31
C THR A 43 22.02 -28.87 -39.57
N GLN A 44 20.87 -29.55 -39.57
CA GLN A 44 20.39 -30.31 -40.74
C GLN A 44 20.15 -29.40 -41.94
N LEU A 45 19.53 -28.24 -41.72
CA LEU A 45 19.29 -27.24 -42.75
C LEU A 45 20.61 -26.73 -43.36
N ALA A 46 21.60 -26.43 -42.52
CA ALA A 46 22.92 -26.01 -43.00
C ALA A 46 23.62 -27.07 -43.88
N ILE A 47 23.47 -28.36 -43.54
CA ILE A 47 23.98 -29.47 -44.37
C ILE A 47 23.28 -29.49 -45.71
N LEU A 48 21.95 -29.46 -45.76
CA LEU A 48 21.18 -29.46 -47.01
C LEU A 48 21.49 -28.22 -47.87
N GLU A 49 21.66 -27.05 -47.28
CA GLU A 49 22.02 -25.82 -48.00
C GLU A 49 23.45 -25.91 -48.60
N ASN A 50 24.37 -26.59 -47.91
CA ASN A 50 25.69 -26.87 -48.45
C ASN A 50 25.63 -27.87 -49.61
N ASP A 51 24.84 -28.92 -49.49
CA ASP A 51 24.62 -29.90 -50.57
C ASP A 51 23.96 -29.23 -51.77
N TYR A 52 22.94 -28.39 -51.54
CA TYR A 52 22.31 -27.63 -52.62
C TYR A 52 23.33 -26.79 -53.40
N ARG A 53 24.18 -26.05 -52.69
CA ARG A 53 25.25 -25.24 -53.34
C ARG A 53 26.21 -26.10 -54.15
N ARG A 54 26.65 -27.24 -53.59
CA ARG A 54 27.55 -28.18 -54.28
C ARG A 54 26.91 -28.77 -55.53
N PHE A 55 25.68 -29.29 -55.41
CA PHE A 55 24.99 -29.89 -56.59
C PHE A 55 24.61 -28.85 -57.63
N SER A 56 24.28 -27.62 -57.24
CA SER A 56 24.05 -26.54 -58.21
C SER A 56 25.29 -26.19 -59.02
N SER A 57 26.48 -26.19 -58.38
CA SER A 57 27.74 -26.02 -59.10
C SER A 57 28.03 -27.18 -60.06
N LEU A 58 27.85 -28.42 -59.61
CA LEU A 58 28.03 -29.62 -60.48
C LEU A 58 27.04 -29.63 -61.61
N LEU A 59 25.83 -29.13 -61.45
CA LEU A 59 24.88 -29.03 -62.56
C LEU A 59 25.35 -28.04 -63.63
N ALA A 60 25.95 -26.90 -63.22
CA ALA A 60 26.52 -25.96 -64.18
C ALA A 60 27.66 -26.56 -65.01
N ASP A 61 28.38 -27.47 -64.38
CA ASP A 61 29.47 -28.24 -65.06
C ASP A 61 28.97 -29.51 -65.81
N ASN A 62 27.63 -29.70 -65.90
CA ASN A 62 26.99 -30.87 -66.43
C ASN A 62 27.35 -32.20 -65.73
N ALA A 63 27.79 -32.15 -64.48
CA ALA A 63 28.18 -33.30 -63.67
C ALA A 63 27.10 -33.75 -62.69
N ALA A 64 25.94 -33.07 -62.64
CA ALA A 64 24.74 -33.44 -61.88
C ALA A 64 23.47 -33.25 -62.71
N THR A 65 22.35 -33.81 -62.27
CA THR A 65 21.05 -33.66 -62.93
C THR A 65 20.21 -32.59 -62.27
N GLN A 66 19.36 -31.90 -63.08
CA GLN A 66 18.39 -30.91 -62.53
C GLN A 66 17.54 -31.54 -61.42
N LYS A 67 17.10 -32.78 -61.59
CA LYS A 67 16.29 -33.52 -60.64
C LYS A 67 16.97 -33.57 -59.22
N GLN A 68 18.29 -33.80 -59.16
CA GLN A 68 19.02 -33.85 -57.88
C GLN A 68 19.02 -32.52 -57.16
N VAL A 69 19.13 -31.41 -57.88
CA VAL A 69 19.07 -30.06 -57.31
C VAL A 69 17.66 -29.76 -56.84
N ASP A 70 16.63 -30.09 -57.62
CA ASP A 70 15.22 -29.90 -57.29
C ASP A 70 14.80 -30.72 -56.04
N ASP A 71 15.29 -31.97 -55.95
CA ASP A 71 15.03 -32.85 -54.79
C ASP A 71 15.61 -32.29 -53.53
N ILE A 72 16.83 -31.72 -53.53
CA ILE A 72 17.45 -31.07 -52.36
C ILE A 72 16.73 -29.78 -52.01
N SER A 73 16.37 -28.95 -52.98
CA SER A 73 15.58 -27.74 -52.78
C SER A 73 14.26 -28.05 -52.10
N SER A 74 13.55 -29.07 -52.57
CA SER A 74 12.29 -29.51 -51.96
C SER A 74 12.46 -29.99 -50.52
N GLN A 75 13.56 -30.66 -50.18
CA GLN A 75 13.88 -31.08 -48.83
C GLN A 75 14.14 -29.88 -47.92
N ILE A 76 14.84 -28.85 -48.40
CA ILE A 76 15.07 -27.59 -47.67
C ILE A 76 13.73 -26.91 -47.34
N ASP A 77 12.85 -26.80 -48.34
CA ASP A 77 11.55 -26.13 -48.18
C ASP A 77 10.63 -26.87 -47.20
N ILE A 78 10.61 -28.21 -47.27
CA ILE A 78 9.88 -29.03 -46.29
C ILE A 78 10.43 -28.84 -44.89
N LEU A 79 11.76 -28.89 -44.72
CA LEU A 79 12.40 -28.72 -43.40
C LEU A 79 12.12 -27.32 -42.82
N LYS A 80 12.24 -26.25 -43.63
CA LYS A 80 11.91 -24.88 -43.22
C LYS A 80 10.45 -24.76 -42.78
N SER A 81 9.52 -25.31 -43.56
CA SER A 81 8.09 -25.29 -43.21
C SER A 81 7.80 -26.04 -41.91
N GLN A 82 8.46 -27.17 -41.66
CA GLN A 82 8.34 -27.92 -40.41
C GLN A 82 8.90 -27.14 -39.22
N MET A 83 10.07 -26.50 -39.38
CA MET A 83 10.68 -25.67 -38.35
C MET A 83 9.79 -24.48 -37.99
N ASP A 84 9.18 -23.79 -38.94
CA ASP A 84 8.29 -22.67 -38.76
C ASP A 84 7.01 -23.07 -38.03
N ALA A 85 6.38 -24.18 -38.44
CA ALA A 85 5.18 -24.70 -37.78
C ALA A 85 5.45 -25.08 -36.31
N GLN A 86 6.60 -25.67 -36.05
CA GLN A 86 7.01 -26.06 -34.71
C GLN A 86 7.35 -24.83 -33.84
N MET A 87 8.06 -23.85 -34.41
CA MET A 87 8.36 -22.58 -33.75
C MET A 87 7.09 -21.87 -33.32
N GLN A 88 6.10 -21.70 -34.19
CA GLN A 88 4.81 -21.10 -33.84
C GLN A 88 4.08 -21.84 -32.73
N THR A 89 4.23 -23.16 -32.65
CA THR A 89 3.63 -23.95 -31.56
C THR A 89 4.32 -23.68 -30.24
N TRP A 90 5.65 -23.62 -30.20
CA TRP A 90 6.42 -23.32 -29.03
C TRP A 90 6.20 -21.85 -28.54
N GLU A 91 6.14 -20.90 -29.49
CA GLU A 91 5.83 -19.51 -29.19
C GLU A 91 4.46 -19.35 -28.55
N ARG A 92 3.42 -20.00 -29.11
CA ARG A 92 2.07 -19.98 -28.48
C ARG A 92 2.09 -20.59 -27.09
N ASN A 93 2.80 -21.70 -26.89
CA ASN A 93 2.96 -22.29 -25.56
C ASN A 93 3.69 -21.34 -24.59
N ASN A 94 4.79 -20.71 -25.01
CA ASN A 94 5.52 -19.75 -24.19
C ASN A 94 4.68 -18.51 -23.86
N VAL A 95 3.84 -18.02 -24.79
CA VAL A 95 2.90 -16.93 -24.53
C VAL A 95 1.90 -17.34 -23.45
N SER A 96 1.34 -18.54 -23.51
CA SER A 96 0.42 -19.06 -22.49
C SER A 96 1.09 -19.16 -21.12
N VAL A 97 2.30 -19.73 -21.06
CA VAL A 97 3.05 -19.85 -19.81
C VAL A 97 3.42 -18.47 -19.23
N LYS A 98 3.83 -17.53 -20.06
CA LYS A 98 4.11 -16.15 -19.63
C LYS A 98 2.88 -15.46 -19.07
N SER A 99 1.70 -15.68 -19.67
CA SER A 99 0.44 -15.14 -19.13
C SER A 99 0.09 -15.74 -17.76
N GLU A 100 0.35 -17.03 -17.57
CA GLU A 100 0.18 -17.68 -16.26
C GLU A 100 1.14 -17.10 -15.21
N ILE A 101 2.42 -16.90 -15.57
CA ILE A 101 3.42 -16.26 -14.70
C ILE A 101 2.98 -14.86 -14.31
N ALA A 102 2.54 -14.04 -15.26
CA ALA A 102 2.03 -12.68 -14.97
C ALA A 102 0.85 -12.70 -13.98
N THR A 103 0.00 -13.71 -14.07
CA THR A 103 -1.10 -13.92 -13.11
C THR A 103 -0.57 -14.20 -11.70
N TYR A 104 0.44 -15.07 -11.57
CA TYR A 104 1.07 -15.35 -10.29
C TYR A 104 1.80 -14.13 -9.72
N GLU A 105 2.44 -13.32 -10.54
CA GLU A 105 3.08 -12.07 -10.12
C GLU A 105 2.08 -11.10 -9.47
N ILE A 106 0.89 -10.95 -10.07
CA ILE A 106 -0.17 -10.11 -9.52
C ILE A 106 -0.66 -10.66 -8.17
N GLN A 107 -0.91 -11.98 -8.09
CA GLN A 107 -1.32 -12.62 -6.84
C GLN A 107 -0.26 -12.51 -5.76
N LEU A 108 1.02 -12.65 -6.13
CA LEU A 108 2.16 -12.49 -5.22
C LEU A 108 2.24 -11.06 -4.69
N ALA A 109 2.07 -10.04 -5.56
CA ALA A 109 2.04 -8.65 -5.15
C ALA A 109 0.91 -8.37 -4.15
N GLN A 110 -0.30 -8.90 -4.38
CA GLN A 110 -1.42 -8.79 -3.46
C GLN A 110 -1.13 -9.42 -2.09
N LYS A 111 -0.49 -10.61 -2.07
CA LYS A 111 -0.14 -11.29 -0.81
C LYS A 111 0.99 -10.58 -0.07
N LYS A 112 1.96 -10.02 -0.77
CA LYS A 112 3.02 -9.19 -0.18
C LYS A 112 2.47 -7.90 0.44
N ASP A 113 1.51 -7.24 -0.20
CA ASP A 113 0.79 -6.10 0.38
C ASP A 113 0.00 -6.51 1.65
N GLN A 114 -0.67 -7.66 1.60
CA GLN A 114 -1.36 -8.20 2.77
C GLN A 114 -0.38 -8.51 3.92
N LEU A 115 0.79 -9.08 3.62
CA LEU A 115 1.85 -9.34 4.61
C LEU A 115 2.37 -8.03 5.23
N ALA A 116 2.61 -7.02 4.40
CA ALA A 116 3.05 -5.71 4.89
C ALA A 116 2.02 -5.08 5.84
N LYS A 117 0.73 -5.24 5.58
CA LYS A 117 -0.37 -4.77 6.43
C LYS A 117 -0.53 -5.55 7.74
N CYS A 118 0.11 -6.72 7.88
CA CYS A 118 0.19 -7.41 9.17
C CYS A 118 1.09 -6.67 10.18
N HIS A 119 1.98 -5.80 9.72
CA HIS A 119 2.73 -4.88 10.58
C HIS A 119 1.93 -3.60 10.77
N ILE A 120 1.41 -3.41 11.96
CA ILE A 120 0.58 -2.24 12.28
C ILE A 120 1.50 -1.07 12.61
N CYS A 121 1.54 -0.09 11.73
CA CYS A 121 2.36 1.11 11.90
C CYS A 121 1.51 2.30 12.34
N SER A 122 2.09 3.20 13.13
CA SER A 122 1.44 4.46 13.46
C SER A 122 1.38 5.37 12.22
N PRO A 123 0.18 5.90 11.85
CA PRO A 123 0.04 6.81 10.71
C PRO A 123 0.59 8.22 10.99
N ILE A 124 0.74 8.58 12.26
CA ILE A 124 1.20 9.90 12.70
C ILE A 124 2.28 9.78 13.76
N ASP A 125 3.07 10.84 13.94
CA ASP A 125 3.91 11.00 15.12
C ASP A 125 3.03 11.36 16.31
N GLY A 126 3.32 10.82 17.50
CA GLY A 126 2.53 11.10 18.66
C GLY A 126 2.62 10.02 19.75
N THR A 127 1.74 10.14 20.73
CA THR A 127 1.65 9.24 21.88
C THR A 127 0.46 8.30 21.74
N VAL A 128 0.66 7.01 22.03
CA VAL A 128 -0.44 6.04 22.12
C VAL A 128 -1.25 6.34 23.38
N LEU A 129 -2.50 6.77 23.19
CA LEU A 129 -3.39 7.12 24.30
C LEU A 129 -4.10 5.89 24.86
N THR A 130 -4.48 4.97 24.01
CA THR A 130 -5.27 3.79 24.41
C THR A 130 -4.91 2.62 23.50
N LYS A 131 -4.74 1.46 24.11
CA LYS A 131 -4.63 0.17 23.44
C LYS A 131 -5.93 -0.59 23.67
N TYR A 132 -6.64 -0.94 22.61
CA TYR A 132 -7.96 -1.59 22.66
C TYR A 132 -7.90 -3.12 22.63
N VAL A 133 -6.74 -3.67 22.27
CA VAL A 133 -6.55 -5.12 22.12
C VAL A 133 -5.30 -5.56 22.87
N LYS A 134 -5.30 -6.80 23.34
CA LYS A 134 -4.16 -7.45 23.98
C LYS A 134 -3.54 -8.47 23.04
N GLU A 135 -2.34 -8.89 23.35
CA GLU A 135 -1.68 -9.99 22.65
C GLU A 135 -2.50 -11.27 22.77
N GLY A 136 -2.62 -12.03 21.68
CA GLY A 136 -3.43 -13.25 21.60
C GLY A 136 -4.93 -13.02 21.35
N GLU A 137 -5.42 -11.79 21.33
CA GLU A 137 -6.83 -11.53 20.99
C GLU A 137 -7.06 -11.61 19.49
N SER A 138 -8.18 -12.23 19.10
CA SER A 138 -8.67 -12.19 17.73
C SER A 138 -9.23 -10.83 17.38
N VAL A 139 -8.86 -10.31 16.23
CA VAL A 139 -9.32 -9.03 15.71
C VAL A 139 -10.00 -9.21 14.36
N THR A 140 -11.05 -8.43 14.13
CA THR A 140 -11.78 -8.40 12.85
C THR A 140 -11.47 -7.12 12.09
N VAL A 141 -11.69 -7.13 10.79
CA VAL A 141 -11.55 -5.94 9.95
C VAL A 141 -12.46 -4.83 10.48
N GLY A 142 -11.89 -3.62 10.64
CA GLY A 142 -12.62 -2.46 11.16
C GLY A 142 -12.54 -2.28 12.68
N LYS A 143 -12.03 -3.26 13.45
CA LYS A 143 -11.83 -3.08 14.90
C LYS A 143 -10.65 -2.13 15.16
N PRO A 144 -10.82 -1.06 15.94
CA PRO A 144 -9.71 -0.19 16.32
C PRO A 144 -8.74 -0.95 17.23
N LEU A 145 -7.44 -0.87 16.94
CA LEU A 145 -6.41 -1.55 17.71
C LEU A 145 -5.79 -0.64 18.77
N PHE A 146 -5.59 0.62 18.43
CA PHE A 146 -5.03 1.64 19.33
C PHE A 146 -5.51 3.03 18.91
N LYS A 147 -5.38 3.99 19.84
CA LYS A 147 -5.62 5.41 19.59
C LYS A 147 -4.30 6.15 19.79
N VAL A 148 -3.89 6.89 18.77
CA VAL A 148 -2.69 7.75 18.82
C VAL A 148 -3.10 9.19 18.62
N ALA A 149 -2.42 10.12 19.30
CA ALA A 149 -2.60 11.55 19.09
C ALA A 149 -1.26 12.27 19.19
N ASP A 150 -1.12 13.32 18.40
CA ASP A 150 -0.09 14.31 18.60
C ASP A 150 -0.50 15.17 19.80
N LEU A 151 0.36 15.23 20.82
CA LEU A 151 0.17 16.01 22.02
C LEU A 151 1.00 17.29 22.02
N GLY A 152 1.69 17.62 20.92
CA GLY A 152 2.43 18.88 20.78
C GLY A 152 1.51 20.10 20.78
N ASP A 153 0.31 19.93 20.21
CA ASP A 153 -0.76 20.91 20.27
C ASP A 153 -2.00 20.29 20.93
N VAL A 154 -2.52 20.93 21.95
CA VAL A 154 -3.77 20.52 22.61
C VAL A 154 -4.86 21.55 22.40
N TYR A 155 -6.10 21.09 22.42
CA TYR A 155 -7.26 21.96 22.28
C TYR A 155 -7.99 22.09 23.60
N VAL A 156 -8.16 23.34 24.06
CA VAL A 156 -9.02 23.67 25.20
C VAL A 156 -10.41 24.00 24.67
N ARG A 157 -11.43 23.28 25.12
CA ARG A 157 -12.83 23.64 24.90
C ARG A 157 -13.28 24.51 26.05
N ALA A 158 -13.56 25.78 25.77
CA ALA A 158 -14.07 26.73 26.75
C ALA A 158 -15.47 27.18 26.33
N TYR A 159 -16.18 27.77 27.27
CA TYR A 159 -17.55 28.24 27.09
C TYR A 159 -17.62 29.72 27.44
N PHE A 160 -18.11 30.53 26.53
CA PHE A 160 -18.27 31.96 26.66
C PHE A 160 -19.73 32.36 26.53
N THR A 161 -20.17 33.33 27.36
CA THR A 161 -21.49 33.93 27.19
C THR A 161 -21.54 34.80 25.94
N THR A 162 -22.75 35.14 25.48
CA THR A 162 -22.94 36.03 24.30
C THR A 162 -22.20 37.36 24.45
N SER A 163 -22.21 37.94 25.64
CA SER A 163 -21.52 39.22 25.93
C SER A 163 -20.00 39.13 25.84
N GLN A 164 -19.44 38.03 26.31
CA GLN A 164 -18.00 37.76 26.22
C GLN A 164 -17.58 37.47 24.79
N LEU A 165 -18.42 36.71 24.03
CA LEU A 165 -18.16 36.35 22.65
C LEU A 165 -18.11 37.57 21.71
N ALA A 166 -18.91 38.60 21.98
CA ALA A 166 -18.96 39.81 21.14
C ALA A 166 -17.59 40.47 20.95
N SER A 167 -16.67 40.27 21.90
CA SER A 167 -15.30 40.83 21.85
C SER A 167 -14.27 39.89 21.24
N LEU A 168 -14.66 38.65 20.82
CA LEU A 168 -13.75 37.61 20.37
C LEU A 168 -13.88 37.38 18.87
N LYS A 169 -12.74 37.17 18.20
CA LYS A 169 -12.66 36.80 16.82
C LYS A 169 -11.75 35.57 16.63
N ILE A 170 -12.05 34.75 15.63
CA ILE A 170 -11.17 33.65 15.27
C ILE A 170 -9.79 34.23 14.91
N GLY A 171 -8.76 33.67 15.54
CA GLY A 171 -7.38 34.12 15.45
C GLY A 171 -6.89 34.91 16.65
N ASP A 172 -7.77 35.35 17.54
CA ASP A 172 -7.38 36.07 18.76
C ASP A 172 -6.49 35.22 19.66
N SER A 173 -5.54 35.88 20.31
CA SER A 173 -4.69 35.26 21.36
C SER A 173 -5.42 35.32 22.68
N LEU A 174 -5.53 34.17 23.33
CA LEU A 174 -6.16 34.02 24.64
C LEU A 174 -5.16 33.42 25.63
N THR A 175 -5.30 33.77 26.90
CA THR A 175 -4.51 33.17 27.97
C THR A 175 -5.24 31.96 28.52
N VAL A 176 -4.56 30.82 28.54
CA VAL A 176 -5.07 29.58 29.10
C VAL A 176 -4.30 29.24 30.37
N ILE A 177 -5.03 29.04 31.45
CA ILE A 177 -4.51 28.75 32.78
C ILE A 177 -5.02 27.38 33.19
N PRO A 178 -4.18 26.34 33.18
CA PRO A 178 -4.57 24.99 33.60
C PRO A 178 -4.81 24.98 35.12
N ASP A 179 -5.78 24.18 35.54
CA ASP A 179 -6.02 23.86 36.95
C ASP A 179 -5.17 22.62 37.32
N ASP A 180 -3.91 22.86 37.59
CA ASP A 180 -2.92 21.84 37.94
C ASP A 180 -2.73 21.68 39.46
N GLY A 181 -3.54 22.40 40.25
CA GLY A 181 -3.47 22.42 41.73
C GLY A 181 -2.31 23.22 42.28
N SER A 182 -1.53 23.93 41.45
CA SER A 182 -0.43 24.76 41.90
C SER A 182 -0.93 26.12 42.37
N ALA A 183 -0.24 26.74 43.36
CA ALA A 183 -0.55 28.08 43.83
C ALA A 183 -0.30 29.19 42.78
N LYS A 184 0.55 28.88 41.78
CA LYS A 184 0.88 29.76 40.66
C LYS A 184 0.95 28.91 39.37
N PRO A 185 -0.19 28.61 38.74
CA PRO A 185 -0.22 27.84 37.52
C PRO A 185 0.49 28.57 36.38
N LYS A 186 1.14 27.82 35.51
CA LYS A 186 1.79 28.37 34.32
C LYS A 186 0.73 28.85 33.34
N GLU A 187 0.88 30.08 32.86
CA GLU A 187 -0.01 30.62 31.82
C GLU A 187 0.50 30.26 30.44
N TYR A 188 -0.40 29.79 29.56
CA TYR A 188 -0.13 29.46 28.18
C TYR A 188 -0.83 30.44 27.26
N LYS A 189 -0.18 30.81 26.15
CA LYS A 189 -0.82 31.56 25.08
C LYS A 189 -1.45 30.60 24.12
N GLY A 190 -2.78 30.67 23.98
CA GLY A 190 -3.53 29.89 23.01
C GLY A 190 -4.13 30.77 21.91
N ARG A 191 -4.45 30.16 20.77
CA ARG A 191 -5.10 30.82 19.65
C ARG A 191 -6.53 30.32 19.51
N LEU A 192 -7.49 31.23 19.41
CA LEU A 192 -8.89 30.90 19.14
C LEU A 192 -9.03 30.42 17.71
N ILE A 193 -9.37 29.14 17.51
CA ILE A 193 -9.44 28.53 16.18
C ILE A 193 -10.85 28.22 15.70
N TRP A 194 -11.81 28.14 16.64
CA TRP A 194 -13.19 27.82 16.29
C TRP A 194 -14.16 28.36 17.34
N ILE A 195 -15.32 28.78 16.86
CA ILE A 195 -16.45 29.24 17.66
C ILE A 195 -17.68 28.49 17.16
N SER A 196 -18.47 27.92 18.09
CA SER A 196 -19.72 27.25 17.76
C SER A 196 -20.72 28.23 17.14
N SER A 197 -21.39 27.83 16.06
CA SER A 197 -22.52 28.58 15.49
C SER A 197 -23.82 28.40 16.28
N GLN A 198 -23.85 27.42 17.20
CA GLN A 198 -25.04 27.14 18.02
C GLN A 198 -24.70 27.32 19.49
N ALA A 199 -25.64 27.91 20.22
CA ALA A 199 -25.54 27.99 21.65
C ALA A 199 -25.78 26.63 22.31
N GLU A 200 -25.02 26.33 23.33
CA GLU A 200 -25.21 25.14 24.18
C GLU A 200 -25.70 25.63 25.57
N PHE A 201 -26.46 24.77 26.23
CA PHE A 201 -26.75 25.02 27.66
C PHE A 201 -25.49 24.71 28.46
N THR A 202 -25.24 25.53 29.52
CA THR A 202 -24.14 25.22 30.45
C THR A 202 -24.33 23.80 30.96
N PRO A 203 -23.29 22.95 30.93
CA PRO A 203 -23.37 21.61 31.48
C PRO A 203 -23.39 21.65 33.02
N LYS A 204 -24.47 22.12 33.62
CA LYS A 204 -24.73 22.07 35.06
C LYS A 204 -25.75 20.99 35.35
N ASN A 205 -25.50 20.13 36.33
CA ASN A 205 -26.51 19.34 37.00
C ASN A 205 -27.48 20.32 37.71
N ILE A 206 -28.68 20.46 37.13
CA ILE A 206 -29.72 21.35 37.61
C ILE A 206 -30.22 20.81 38.96
N GLN A 207 -29.98 21.55 40.03
CA GLN A 207 -30.52 21.22 41.36
C GLN A 207 -31.60 22.20 41.91
N THR A 208 -31.87 23.33 41.23
CA THR A 208 -32.90 24.28 41.69
C THR A 208 -33.68 24.93 40.54
N ARG A 209 -34.96 25.30 40.81
CA ARG A 209 -35.92 25.87 39.86
C ARG A 209 -35.60 27.27 39.33
N ASP A 210 -34.65 27.97 39.92
CA ASP A 210 -34.41 29.42 39.66
C ASP A 210 -33.10 29.75 38.93
N GLU A 211 -32.26 28.76 38.62
CA GLU A 211 -31.10 28.97 37.76
C GLU A 211 -31.49 28.82 36.28
N ARG A 212 -31.77 29.94 35.64
CA ARG A 212 -31.85 29.98 34.14
C ARG A 212 -30.54 29.47 33.60
N ALA A 213 -30.61 28.39 32.82
CA ALA A 213 -29.47 27.89 32.06
C ALA A 213 -28.99 29.01 31.14
N ASP A 214 -27.86 29.63 31.43
CA ASP A 214 -27.27 30.64 30.58
C ASP A 214 -26.81 29.96 29.28
N LEU A 215 -27.24 30.49 28.14
CA LEU A 215 -26.78 30.08 26.83
C LEU A 215 -25.29 30.47 26.66
N VAL A 216 -24.48 29.50 26.38
CA VAL A 216 -23.05 29.69 26.15
C VAL A 216 -22.65 29.16 24.79
N TYR A 217 -21.61 29.70 24.24
CA TYR A 217 -21.03 29.23 22.98
C TYR A 217 -19.73 28.49 23.27
N ALA A 218 -19.62 27.30 22.76
CA ALA A 218 -18.37 26.53 22.83
C ALA A 218 -17.33 27.13 21.87
N VAL A 219 -16.13 27.29 22.38
CA VAL A 219 -14.97 27.69 21.57
C VAL A 219 -13.84 26.68 21.70
N LYS A 220 -12.99 26.59 20.67
CA LYS A 220 -11.76 25.81 20.72
C LYS A 220 -10.56 26.74 20.65
N VAL A 221 -9.68 26.59 21.61
CA VAL A 221 -8.42 27.32 21.69
C VAL A 221 -7.28 26.33 21.53
N SER A 222 -6.46 26.50 20.50
CA SER A 222 -5.24 25.71 20.29
C SER A 222 -4.13 26.25 21.18
N VAL A 223 -3.47 25.36 21.91
CA VAL A 223 -2.42 25.69 22.87
C VAL A 223 -1.22 24.79 22.60
N PRO A 224 -0.03 25.35 22.31
CA PRO A 224 1.21 24.57 22.25
C PRO A 224 1.47 23.93 23.62
N ASN A 225 1.72 22.62 23.62
CA ASN A 225 1.92 21.85 24.84
C ASN A 225 3.40 21.51 25.02
N ASP A 226 3.93 21.85 26.17
CA ASP A 226 5.29 21.47 26.58
C ASP A 226 5.36 20.14 27.36
N GLY A 227 4.27 19.36 27.33
CA GLY A 227 4.13 18.10 28.05
C GLY A 227 3.48 18.21 29.43
N ALA A 228 3.21 19.42 29.92
CA ALA A 228 2.54 19.62 31.20
C ALA A 228 1.01 19.54 31.09
N LEU A 229 0.45 19.92 29.92
CA LEU A 229 -0.99 19.86 29.69
C LEU A 229 -1.44 18.44 29.41
N ARG A 230 -2.40 17.93 30.16
CA ARG A 230 -2.93 16.58 30.02
C ARG A 230 -4.37 16.59 29.53
N LEU A 231 -4.74 15.56 28.77
CA LEU A 231 -6.11 15.39 28.31
C LEU A 231 -7.06 15.18 29.49
N GLY A 232 -8.17 15.94 29.47
CA GLY A 232 -9.16 15.93 30.58
C GLY A 232 -8.84 16.87 31.73
N MET A 233 -7.73 17.63 31.68
CA MET A 233 -7.42 18.67 32.65
C MET A 233 -8.37 19.86 32.49
N TYR A 234 -8.83 20.41 33.59
CA TYR A 234 -9.58 21.66 33.59
C TYR A 234 -8.66 22.86 33.33
N ALA A 235 -9.19 23.85 32.67
CA ALA A 235 -8.47 25.10 32.42
C ALA A 235 -9.42 26.29 32.38
N TYR A 236 -8.91 27.44 32.79
CA TYR A 236 -9.57 28.72 32.65
C TYR A 236 -9.03 29.44 31.42
N VAL A 237 -9.91 30.09 30.68
CA VAL A 237 -9.53 30.86 29.48
C VAL A 237 -9.95 32.30 29.67
N ARG A 238 -9.00 33.22 29.49
CA ARG A 238 -9.25 34.66 29.55
C ARG A 238 -8.62 35.40 28.37
N LYS A 239 -9.22 36.53 28.02
CA LYS A 239 -8.66 37.46 27.03
C LYS A 239 -7.62 38.36 27.69
#